data_053dd62e09c29fa96424b35212900038
#
_entry.id   053dd62e09c29fa96424b35212900038
#
_cell.length_a   1.000
_cell.length_b   1.000
_cell.length_c   1.000
_cell.angle_alpha   90.00
_cell.angle_beta   90.00
_cell.angle_gamma   90.00
#
_symmetry.space_group_name_H-M   'P 1'
#
loop_
_entity.id
_entity.type
_entity.pdbx_description
1 polymer ?
#
loop_
_entity_poly.entity_id
_entity_poly.type
_entity_poly.pdbx_seq_one_letter_code
_entity_poly.pdbx_strand_id
1 'polypeptide(L)'
;LKPQALATCLKSLKNPNAREREQAILKMVSNQAWKEEEILSEWTEIAEQEGLSTKTALRQILSAATFTAPKKTKIPCLIISSTADNMVSWRSSQKLAKRLESSLILHKSAGHDIAIDDPHWLAETIDRWI
;
A
#
# COMPACT_ATOMS: atom_id res chain seq x y z
N LEU A 1 -6.43 -5.92 -5.77
CA LEU A 1 -6.19 -6.43 -4.43
C LEU A 1 -6.08 -7.95 -4.47
N LYS A 2 -5.09 -8.54 -3.79
CA LYS A 2 -4.97 -10.00 -3.68
C LYS A 2 -6.03 -10.54 -2.69
N PRO A 3 -6.58 -11.74 -2.89
CA PRO A 3 -7.63 -12.28 -2.00
C PRO A 3 -7.21 -12.37 -0.54
N GLN A 4 -5.95 -12.74 -0.28
CA GLN A 4 -5.40 -12.81 1.07
C GLN A 4 -5.35 -11.44 1.76
N ALA A 5 -4.96 -10.39 1.04
CA ALA A 5 -4.95 -9.03 1.56
C ALA A 5 -6.36 -8.53 1.89
N LEU A 6 -7.35 -8.82 1.04
CA LEU A 6 -8.74 -8.52 1.33
C LEU A 6 -9.23 -9.23 2.60
N ALA A 7 -8.91 -10.52 2.74
CA ALA A 7 -9.26 -11.29 3.94
C ALA A 7 -8.62 -10.70 5.20
N THR A 8 -7.34 -10.28 5.14
CA THR A 8 -6.65 -9.62 6.24
C THR A 8 -7.33 -8.30 6.61
N CYS A 9 -7.63 -7.44 5.63
CA CYS A 9 -8.35 -6.19 5.87
C CYS A 9 -9.68 -6.43 6.59
N LEU A 10 -10.51 -7.35 6.08
CA LEU A 10 -11.83 -7.64 6.66
C LEU A 10 -11.73 -8.23 8.08
N LYS A 11 -10.71 -9.05 8.34
CA LYS A 11 -10.45 -9.62 9.67
C LYS A 11 -9.97 -8.53 10.64
N SER A 12 -9.07 -7.66 10.20
CA SER A 12 -8.54 -6.56 11.00
C SER A 12 -9.64 -5.59 11.42
N LEU A 13 -10.61 -5.29 10.54
CA LEU A 13 -11.75 -4.41 10.88
C LEU A 13 -12.63 -4.93 12.02
N LYS A 14 -12.61 -6.23 12.29
CA LYS A 14 -13.38 -6.85 13.38
C LYS A 14 -12.59 -7.01 14.67
N ASN A 15 -11.28 -6.77 14.64
CA ASN A 15 -10.43 -6.91 15.80
C ASN A 15 -10.50 -5.65 16.69
N PRO A 16 -10.96 -5.73 17.94
CA PRO A 16 -11.03 -4.60 18.85
C PRO A 16 -9.65 -4.15 19.36
N ASN A 17 -8.65 -5.02 19.32
CA ASN A 17 -7.29 -4.72 19.75
C ASN A 17 -6.56 -3.93 18.65
N ALA A 18 -6.29 -2.64 18.91
CA ALA A 18 -5.63 -1.75 17.96
C ALA A 18 -4.26 -2.29 17.55
N ARG A 19 -3.43 -2.72 18.51
CA ARG A 19 -2.09 -3.22 18.23
C ARG A 19 -2.07 -4.47 17.36
N GLU A 20 -2.93 -5.45 17.64
CA GLU A 20 -3.03 -6.66 16.80
C GLU A 20 -3.54 -6.35 15.40
N ARG A 21 -4.44 -5.38 15.29
CA ARG A 21 -4.96 -4.89 14.02
C ARG A 21 -3.85 -4.24 13.20
N GLU A 22 -3.12 -3.29 13.77
CA GLU A 22 -2.04 -2.58 13.10
C GLU A 22 -0.87 -3.53 12.75
N GLN A 23 -0.55 -4.49 13.62
CA GLN A 23 0.43 -5.52 13.31
C GLN A 23 0.05 -6.37 12.09
N ALA A 24 -1.23 -6.74 11.97
CA ALA A 24 -1.71 -7.50 10.81
C ALA A 24 -1.66 -6.67 9.53
N ILE A 25 -1.98 -5.38 9.61
CA ILE A 25 -1.89 -4.44 8.48
C ILE A 25 -0.43 -4.23 8.09
N LEU A 26 0.45 -3.95 9.05
CA LEU A 26 1.87 -3.73 8.79
C LEU A 26 2.52 -4.95 8.13
N LYS A 27 2.23 -6.16 8.60
CA LYS A 27 2.68 -7.42 7.95
C LYS A 27 2.17 -7.58 6.52
N MET A 28 1.03 -7.01 6.20
CA MET A 28 0.47 -7.09 4.85
C MET A 28 1.11 -6.08 3.89
N VAL A 29 1.40 -4.87 4.37
CA VAL A 29 1.91 -3.78 3.53
C VAL A 29 3.42 -3.70 3.46
N SER A 30 4.14 -4.24 4.45
CA SER A 30 5.61 -4.21 4.54
C SER A 30 6.20 -5.62 4.58
N ASN A 31 7.34 -5.80 3.96
CA ASN A 31 8.11 -7.04 4.01
C ASN A 31 9.23 -7.00 5.07
N GLN A 32 9.58 -5.84 5.60
CA GLN A 32 10.67 -5.63 6.55
C GLN A 32 10.22 -4.90 7.83
N ALA A 33 9.57 -3.75 7.69
CA ALA A 33 9.25 -2.86 8.79
C ALA A 33 8.27 -3.45 9.82
N TRP A 34 7.53 -4.51 9.51
CA TRP A 34 6.64 -5.16 10.46
C TRP A 34 7.36 -5.77 11.68
N LYS A 35 8.69 -5.87 11.62
CA LYS A 35 9.55 -6.34 12.73
C LYS A 35 9.98 -5.20 13.66
N GLU A 36 9.79 -3.96 13.22
CA GLU A 36 10.21 -2.77 13.94
C GLU A 36 9.16 -2.39 14.99
N GLU A 37 9.51 -2.58 16.26
CA GLU A 37 8.63 -2.31 17.38
C GLU A 37 8.21 -0.83 17.46
N GLU A 38 9.10 0.07 17.10
CA GLU A 38 8.87 1.50 17.10
C GLU A 38 7.76 1.88 16.12
N ILE A 39 7.81 1.38 14.88
CA ILE A 39 6.80 1.63 13.86
C ILE A 39 5.44 1.07 14.29
N LEU A 40 5.42 -0.14 14.84
CA LEU A 40 4.17 -0.74 15.32
C LEU A 40 3.56 0.06 16.48
N SER A 41 4.39 0.57 17.38
CA SER A 41 3.94 1.39 18.51
C SER A 41 3.34 2.71 18.05
N GLU A 42 4.00 3.40 17.12
CA GLU A 42 3.51 4.63 16.51
C GLU A 42 2.18 4.42 15.78
N TRP A 43 2.08 3.38 14.95
CA TRP A 43 0.83 3.06 14.25
C TRP A 43 -0.31 2.72 15.20
N THR A 44 0.00 2.03 16.30
CA THR A 44 -0.99 1.70 17.33
C THR A 44 -1.52 2.97 18.00
N GLU A 45 -0.63 3.88 18.37
CA GLU A 45 -1.00 5.16 19.00
C GLU A 45 -1.88 6.01 18.06
N ILE A 46 -1.51 6.14 16.80
CA ILE A 46 -2.32 6.85 15.79
C ILE A 46 -3.70 6.20 15.64
N ALA A 47 -3.76 4.88 15.57
CA ALA A 47 -5.02 4.15 15.41
C ALA A 47 -5.96 4.30 16.63
N GLU A 48 -5.40 4.44 17.83
CA GLU A 48 -6.17 4.68 19.06
C GLU A 48 -6.69 6.13 19.13
N GLN A 49 -5.92 7.09 18.67
CA GLN A 49 -6.29 8.51 18.66
C GLN A 49 -7.29 8.86 17.56
N GLU A 50 -7.04 8.41 16.34
CA GLU A 50 -7.79 8.84 15.16
C GLU A 50 -9.03 8.00 14.87
N GLY A 51 -9.03 6.75 15.26
CA GLY A 51 -10.16 5.82 15.16
C GLY A 51 -10.77 5.68 13.75
N LEU A 52 -10.34 4.73 12.95
CA LEU A 52 -10.98 4.47 11.65
C LEU A 52 -12.31 3.73 11.82
N SER A 53 -13.42 4.35 11.43
CA SER A 53 -14.71 3.64 11.47
C SER A 53 -14.75 2.51 10.44
N THR A 54 -15.34 1.37 10.80
CA THR A 54 -15.56 0.22 9.90
C THR A 54 -16.26 0.64 8.60
N LYS A 55 -17.22 1.57 8.68
CA LYS A 55 -17.93 2.11 7.52
C LYS A 55 -16.99 2.83 6.56
N THR A 56 -16.07 3.64 7.08
CA THR A 56 -15.08 4.37 6.26
C THR A 56 -14.12 3.40 5.60
N ALA A 57 -13.60 2.42 6.34
CA ALA A 57 -12.70 1.41 5.80
C ALA A 57 -13.35 0.56 4.68
N LEU A 58 -14.61 0.13 4.88
CA LEU A 58 -15.35 -0.59 3.83
C LEU A 58 -15.57 0.25 2.58
N ARG A 59 -15.87 1.55 2.74
CA ARG A 59 -15.97 2.48 1.60
C ARG A 59 -14.66 2.63 0.85
N GLN A 60 -13.53 2.71 1.55
CA GLN A 60 -12.20 2.78 0.93
C GLN A 60 -11.89 1.50 0.14
N ILE A 61 -12.15 0.32 0.72
CA ILE A 61 -11.96 -0.97 0.05
C ILE A 61 -12.82 -1.04 -1.21
N LEU A 62 -14.10 -0.66 -1.13
CA LEU A 62 -15.01 -0.66 -2.28
C LEU A 62 -14.55 0.33 -3.36
N SER A 63 -14.15 1.53 -2.98
CA SER A 63 -13.63 2.54 -3.91
C SER A 63 -12.37 2.04 -4.63
N ALA A 64 -11.45 1.41 -3.90
CA ALA A 64 -10.26 0.82 -4.50
C ALA A 64 -10.59 -0.34 -5.45
N ALA A 65 -11.61 -1.16 -5.12
CA ALA A 65 -12.02 -2.31 -5.94
C ALA A 65 -12.74 -1.89 -7.23
N THR A 66 -13.46 -0.76 -7.20
CA THR A 66 -14.27 -0.26 -8.34
C THR A 66 -13.59 0.85 -9.12
N PHE A 67 -12.43 1.33 -8.66
CA PHE A 67 -11.70 2.40 -9.32
C PHE A 67 -11.31 2.05 -10.75
N THR A 68 -11.62 2.94 -11.66
CA THR A 68 -11.18 2.85 -13.05
C THR A 68 -10.26 4.03 -13.37
N ALA A 69 -9.02 3.73 -13.67
CA ALA A 69 -8.05 4.76 -14.05
C ALA A 69 -8.47 5.50 -15.34
N PRO A 70 -8.18 6.78 -15.47
CA PRO A 70 -8.41 7.54 -16.71
C PRO A 70 -7.67 6.89 -17.87
N LYS A 71 -8.16 7.12 -19.09
CA LYS A 71 -7.53 6.53 -20.30
C LYS A 71 -6.22 7.22 -20.67
N LYS A 72 -6.10 8.51 -20.35
CA LYS A 72 -4.91 9.34 -20.66
C LYS A 72 -4.71 10.37 -19.55
N THR A 73 -3.47 10.80 -19.40
CA THR A 73 -3.11 11.96 -18.59
C THR A 73 -2.35 12.97 -19.45
N LYS A 74 -2.51 14.26 -19.13
CA LYS A 74 -1.70 15.34 -19.75
C LYS A 74 -0.50 15.69 -18.88
N ILE A 75 -0.41 15.11 -17.69
CA ILE A 75 0.65 15.36 -16.71
C ILE A 75 1.64 14.19 -16.80
N PRO A 76 2.95 14.45 -16.83
CA PRO A 76 3.95 13.39 -16.71
C PRO A 76 3.68 12.54 -15.46
N CYS A 77 3.71 11.22 -15.62
CA CYS A 77 3.46 10.28 -14.53
C CYS A 77 4.58 9.25 -14.43
N LEU A 78 4.98 8.95 -13.21
CA LEU A 78 5.82 7.82 -12.88
C LEU A 78 4.98 6.82 -12.09
N ILE A 79 4.97 5.57 -12.53
CA ILE A 79 4.35 4.46 -11.79
C ILE A 79 5.47 3.70 -11.08
N ILE A 80 5.36 3.60 -9.76
CA ILE A 80 6.28 2.82 -8.94
C ILE A 80 5.50 1.67 -8.29
N SER A 81 6.05 0.48 -8.30
CA SER A 81 5.43 -0.70 -7.69
C SER A 81 6.49 -1.69 -7.24
N SER A 82 6.11 -2.73 -6.52
CA SER A 82 7.03 -3.79 -6.12
C SER A 82 6.60 -5.16 -6.64
N THR A 83 7.57 -5.95 -7.09
CA THR A 83 7.32 -7.34 -7.49
C THR A 83 6.99 -8.24 -6.29
N ALA A 84 7.41 -7.85 -5.09
CA ALA A 84 7.18 -8.54 -3.83
C ALA A 84 5.97 -7.99 -3.03
N ASP A 85 5.16 -7.10 -3.62
CA ASP A 85 3.94 -6.57 -3.01
C ASP A 85 2.95 -7.70 -2.69
N ASN A 86 2.62 -7.86 -1.39
CA ASN A 86 1.69 -8.88 -0.91
C ASN A 86 0.22 -8.42 -0.95
N MET A 87 -0.04 -7.13 -1.13
CA MET A 87 -1.38 -6.54 -1.12
C MET A 87 -1.97 -6.44 -2.53
N VAL A 88 -1.20 -5.93 -3.49
CA VAL A 88 -1.64 -5.71 -4.87
C VAL A 88 -0.69 -6.39 -5.85
N SER A 89 -1.21 -6.86 -6.97
CA SER A 89 -0.35 -7.41 -8.02
C SER A 89 0.34 -6.28 -8.79
N TRP A 90 1.67 -6.30 -8.90
CA TRP A 90 2.44 -5.36 -9.71
C TRP A 90 2.00 -5.33 -11.19
N ARG A 91 1.35 -6.42 -11.67
CA ARG A 91 0.75 -6.45 -13.01
C ARG A 91 -0.37 -5.44 -13.19
N SER A 92 -1.03 -5.02 -12.10
CA SER A 92 -2.01 -3.92 -12.14
C SER A 92 -1.33 -2.59 -12.43
N SER A 93 -0.18 -2.34 -11.80
CA SER A 93 0.66 -1.17 -12.06
C SER A 93 1.22 -1.18 -13.50
N GLN A 94 1.59 -2.35 -14.02
CA GLN A 94 2.01 -2.50 -15.41
C GLN A 94 0.89 -2.17 -16.41
N LYS A 95 -0.34 -2.62 -16.14
CA LYS A 95 -1.51 -2.27 -16.96
C LYS A 95 -1.81 -0.76 -16.90
N LEU A 96 -1.66 -0.17 -15.72
CA LEU A 96 -1.85 1.27 -15.52
C LEU A 96 -0.79 2.07 -16.28
N ALA A 97 0.48 1.69 -16.18
CA ALA A 97 1.58 2.34 -16.89
C ALA A 97 1.35 2.30 -18.42
N LYS A 98 0.98 1.15 -18.96
CA LYS A 98 0.62 1.02 -20.40
C LYS A 98 -0.56 1.91 -20.77
N ARG A 99 -1.58 1.99 -19.94
CA ARG A 99 -2.79 2.79 -20.19
C ARG A 99 -2.51 4.30 -20.20
N LEU A 100 -1.62 4.75 -19.32
CA LEU A 100 -1.24 6.16 -19.16
C LEU A 100 -0.04 6.55 -20.01
N GLU A 101 0.53 5.60 -20.77
CA GLU A 101 1.77 5.79 -21.55
C GLU A 101 2.92 6.32 -20.67
N SER A 102 3.02 5.77 -19.44
CA SER A 102 3.91 6.24 -18.39
C SER A 102 5.04 5.25 -18.11
N SER A 103 6.13 5.74 -17.54
CA SER A 103 7.23 4.89 -17.05
C SER A 103 6.77 4.04 -15.88
N LEU A 104 7.28 2.80 -15.80
CA LEU A 104 7.11 1.89 -14.68
C LEU A 104 8.47 1.51 -14.12
N ILE A 105 8.66 1.74 -12.82
CA ILE A 105 9.84 1.28 -12.08
C ILE A 105 9.39 0.27 -11.03
N LEU A 106 10.10 -0.86 -10.95
CA LEU A 106 9.76 -1.96 -10.06
C LEU A 106 10.84 -2.16 -9.00
N HIS A 107 10.45 -2.04 -7.74
CA HIS A 107 11.26 -2.50 -6.62
C HIS A 107 11.20 -4.03 -6.52
N LYS A 108 12.32 -4.68 -6.15
CA LYS A 108 12.42 -6.14 -6.19
C LYS A 108 11.90 -6.84 -4.92
N SER A 109 12.05 -6.22 -3.75
CA SER A 109 11.88 -6.87 -2.45
C SER A 109 10.98 -6.13 -1.46
N ALA A 110 10.71 -4.83 -1.62
CA ALA A 110 9.80 -4.08 -0.76
C ALA A 110 8.37 -4.64 -0.83
N GLY A 111 7.59 -4.44 0.21
CA GLY A 111 6.16 -4.71 0.24
C GLY A 111 5.34 -3.70 -0.58
N HIS A 112 4.09 -3.56 -0.20
CA HIS A 112 3.17 -2.59 -0.80
C HIS A 112 3.59 -1.15 -0.50
N ASP A 113 3.99 -0.90 0.74
CA ASP A 113 4.48 0.40 1.20
C ASP A 113 6.01 0.48 1.07
N ILE A 114 6.45 0.89 -0.11
CA ILE A 114 7.86 1.02 -0.44
C ILE A 114 8.51 2.12 0.43
N ALA A 115 7.75 3.16 0.81
CA ALA A 115 8.28 4.26 1.61
C ALA A 115 8.69 3.80 3.02
N ILE A 116 8.01 2.79 3.56
CA ILE A 116 8.38 2.20 4.85
C ILE A 116 9.53 1.20 4.69
N ASP A 117 9.50 0.37 3.64
CA ASP A 117 10.49 -0.70 3.47
C ASP A 117 11.85 -0.20 2.94
N ASP A 118 11.84 0.80 2.05
CA ASP A 118 13.05 1.36 1.45
C ASP A 118 12.86 2.83 1.02
N PRO A 119 12.81 3.76 2.00
CA PRO A 119 12.62 5.18 1.75
C PRO A 119 13.75 5.79 0.92
N HIS A 120 14.98 5.31 1.08
CA HIS A 120 16.14 5.82 0.35
C HIS A 120 16.03 5.50 -1.15
N TRP A 121 15.73 4.25 -1.49
CA TRP A 121 15.53 3.85 -2.88
C TRP A 121 14.37 4.61 -3.52
N LEU A 122 13.28 4.83 -2.78
CA LEU A 122 12.12 5.58 -3.28
C LEU A 122 12.51 7.04 -3.56
N ALA A 123 13.19 7.71 -2.62
CA ALA A 123 13.65 9.09 -2.78
C ALA A 123 14.58 9.23 -3.98
N GLU A 124 15.61 8.39 -4.10
CA GLU A 124 16.52 8.40 -5.24
C GLU A 124 15.82 8.10 -6.58
N THR A 125 14.79 7.24 -6.56
CA THR A 125 14.03 6.92 -7.76
C THR A 125 13.22 8.12 -8.24
N ILE A 126 12.63 8.86 -7.32
CA ILE A 126 11.88 10.09 -7.62
C ILE A 126 12.84 11.19 -8.09
N ASP A 127 13.95 11.40 -7.40
CA ASP A 127 14.95 12.43 -7.74
C ASP A 127 15.51 12.24 -9.16
N ARG A 128 15.74 11.00 -9.56
CA ARG A 128 16.20 10.69 -10.92
C ARG A 128 15.15 10.90 -12.01
N TRP A 129 13.89 10.95 -11.64
CA TRP A 129 12.79 11.13 -12.58
C TRP A 129 12.42 12.60 -12.79
N ILE A 130 12.61 13.47 -11.78
CA ILE A 130 12.36 14.92 -11.85
C ILE A 130 13.45 15.59 -12.69
#